data_ff2d7e25952da9f5da8d7209bb14eda1
#
_entry.id   ff2d7e25952da9f5da8d7209bb14eda1
#
_cell.length_a   1.000
_cell.length_b   1.000
_cell.length_c   1.000
_cell.angle_alpha   90.00
_cell.angle_beta   90.00
_cell.angle_gamma   90.00
#
_symmetry.space_group_name_H-M   'P 1'
#
loop_
_entity.id
_entity.type
_entity.pdbx_description
1 polymer ?
#
loop_
_entity_poly.entity_id
_entity_poly.type
_entity_poly.pdbx_seq_one_letter_code
_entity_poly.pdbx_strand_id
1 'polypeptide(L)'
;DGTEYPMTYNDTTKRFEYVKSGLTDGKTHYRYKANGTYVVDAFNSNSEKYNEADYSYFEYYKLNATVTAEVMNESFNYNENNVVKFNVKQADTDTQKLEVASASIDVSSLGGSSEMPIEPELQAVTISATVDTTLGTKTLPITVTDQYGNKFTTTVDVKIVDRVKENKNDFDWDESVVYFMVTDRFFDGNESNNTASGADTYGDNEGLYHGGDFAGVTAKLDYLQDLGVNTIWITPIVENVKGVAVTDKGSEDVPYNAAYHGYWASDFTKLNPTLGTTEEFETMISEAHKRGMRIMVDIVVNHAGYGTESTFADM
;
A
#
# COMPACT_ATOMS: atom_id res chain seq x y z
N ASP A 1 47.07 24.25 4.59
CA ASP A 1 47.78 24.42 5.87
C ASP A 1 48.61 23.18 6.22
N GLY A 2 48.56 22.09 5.49
CA GLY A 2 49.32 20.85 5.70
C GLY A 2 48.88 20.03 6.90
N THR A 3 47.77 20.37 7.57
CA THR A 3 47.28 19.66 8.71
C THR A 3 46.69 18.29 8.29
N GLU A 4 47.09 17.24 9.01
CA GLU A 4 46.54 15.89 8.85
C GLU A 4 45.38 15.68 9.80
N TYR A 5 44.27 15.13 9.27
CA TYR A 5 43.05 14.81 10.02
C TYR A 5 42.82 13.30 9.96
N PRO A 6 42.75 12.59 11.10
CA PRO A 6 42.45 11.16 11.10
C PRO A 6 41.00 10.91 10.67
N MET A 7 40.83 9.92 9.77
CA MET A 7 39.49 9.45 9.36
C MET A 7 39.06 8.30 10.25
N THR A 8 37.78 8.26 10.55
CA THR A 8 37.14 7.17 11.32
C THR A 8 36.38 6.26 10.38
N TYR A 9 36.52 4.95 10.58
CA TYR A 9 35.72 3.98 9.82
C TYR A 9 34.26 4.00 10.29
N ASN A 10 33.36 4.15 9.32
CA ASN A 10 31.91 4.12 9.55
C ASN A 10 31.35 2.76 9.12
N ASP A 11 30.87 1.97 10.07
CA ASP A 11 30.34 0.63 9.81
C ASP A 11 29.06 0.61 8.99
N THR A 12 28.30 1.68 8.99
CA THR A 12 27.06 1.82 8.21
C THR A 12 27.36 2.10 6.73
N THR A 13 28.22 3.09 6.45
CA THR A 13 28.59 3.47 5.08
C THR A 13 29.72 2.61 4.51
N LYS A 14 30.42 1.81 5.35
CA LYS A 14 31.60 1.00 5.01
C LYS A 14 32.75 1.84 4.44
N ARG A 15 32.90 3.07 4.93
CA ARG A 15 33.90 4.04 4.47
C ARG A 15 34.67 4.65 5.63
N PHE A 16 35.89 5.11 5.36
CA PHE A 16 36.60 6.02 6.24
C PHE A 16 36.12 7.43 6.01
N GLU A 17 35.71 8.12 7.06
CA GLU A 17 35.07 9.43 6.99
C GLU A 17 35.76 10.43 7.92
N TYR A 18 35.78 11.68 7.48
CA TYR A 18 36.15 12.84 8.29
C TYR A 18 35.26 14.02 7.91
N VAL A 19 34.63 14.65 8.89
CA VAL A 19 33.80 15.83 8.69
C VAL A 19 34.62 17.08 8.98
N LYS A 20 34.88 17.87 7.96
CA LYS A 20 35.58 19.15 8.09
C LYS A 20 34.56 20.27 8.29
N SER A 21 34.60 20.93 9.44
CA SER A 21 33.84 22.15 9.72
C SER A 21 34.68 23.40 9.52
N GLY A 22 34.03 24.56 9.48
CA GLY A 22 34.68 25.86 9.37
C GLY A 22 35.39 26.07 8.04
N LEU A 23 34.74 25.63 6.95
CA LEU A 23 35.17 25.90 5.57
C LEU A 23 35.10 27.41 5.32
N THR A 24 36.06 27.93 4.54
CA THR A 24 36.06 29.29 4.01
C THR A 24 35.76 29.28 2.55
N ASP A 25 35.21 30.37 2.02
CA ASP A 25 34.86 30.50 0.63
C ASP A 25 36.08 30.28 -0.26
N GLY A 26 35.88 29.57 -1.38
CA GLY A 26 36.87 29.26 -2.39
C GLY A 26 37.27 27.79 -2.43
N LYS A 27 38.42 27.56 -3.11
CA LYS A 27 38.96 26.21 -3.28
C LYS A 27 39.61 25.68 -2.02
N THR A 28 39.29 24.46 -1.66
CA THR A 28 39.98 23.69 -0.61
C THR A 28 40.68 22.51 -1.26
N HIS A 29 42.01 22.50 -1.20
CA HIS A 29 42.82 21.39 -1.70
C HIS A 29 43.02 20.35 -0.63
N TYR A 30 42.90 19.07 -1.01
CA TYR A 30 43.08 17.93 -0.09
C TYR A 30 43.67 16.74 -0.82
N ARG A 31 44.21 15.82 -0.09
CA ARG A 31 44.62 14.49 -0.55
C ARG A 31 44.51 13.50 0.62
N TYR A 32 44.40 12.24 0.29
CA TYR A 32 44.42 11.19 1.31
C TYR A 32 45.86 10.72 1.58
N LYS A 33 46.12 10.28 2.80
CA LYS A 33 47.34 9.59 3.18
C LYS A 33 47.00 8.14 3.54
N ALA A 34 47.40 7.19 2.71
CA ALA A 34 47.20 5.78 2.90
C ALA A 34 48.57 5.09 2.94
N ASN A 35 48.82 4.32 4.00
CA ASN A 35 50.08 3.60 4.22
C ASN A 35 51.34 4.49 4.01
N GLY A 36 51.27 5.71 4.51
CA GLY A 36 52.36 6.69 4.40
C GLY A 36 52.47 7.42 3.08
N THR A 37 51.70 7.05 2.07
CA THR A 37 51.73 7.66 0.72
C THR A 37 50.55 8.61 0.54
N TYR A 38 50.79 9.76 -0.06
CA TYR A 38 49.72 10.71 -0.40
C TYR A 38 49.16 10.39 -1.78
N VAL A 39 47.83 10.34 -1.88
CA VAL A 39 47.09 10.06 -3.10
C VAL A 39 45.97 11.08 -3.28
N VAL A 40 45.63 11.40 -4.53
CA VAL A 40 44.45 12.18 -4.88
C VAL A 40 43.19 11.33 -4.70
N ASP A 41 42.06 11.97 -4.57
CA ASP A 41 40.75 11.32 -4.49
C ASP A 41 40.37 10.77 -5.88
N ALA A 42 40.36 9.45 -6.02
CA ALA A 42 40.01 8.79 -7.29
C ALA A 42 38.52 8.96 -7.68
N PHE A 43 37.69 9.37 -6.74
CA PHE A 43 36.23 9.59 -6.96
C PHE A 43 35.90 11.08 -7.21
N ASN A 44 36.88 11.96 -7.06
CA ASN A 44 36.74 13.39 -7.38
C ASN A 44 37.52 13.73 -8.64
N SER A 45 36.85 14.07 -9.73
CA SER A 45 37.44 14.45 -10.99
C SER A 45 38.20 15.79 -10.94
N ASN A 46 37.94 16.62 -9.90
CA ASN A 46 38.56 17.89 -9.73
C ASN A 46 39.95 17.72 -9.08
N SER A 47 41.01 17.76 -9.88
CA SER A 47 42.39 17.71 -9.40
C SER A 47 43.26 18.70 -10.14
N GLU A 48 44.25 19.25 -9.45
CA GLU A 48 45.20 20.17 -10.03
C GLU A 48 46.53 20.10 -9.27
N LYS A 49 47.61 20.65 -9.92
CA LYS A 49 48.86 20.84 -9.22
C LYS A 49 48.79 22.03 -8.27
N TYR A 50 49.03 21.77 -7.00
CA TYR A 50 49.09 22.76 -5.98
C TYR A 50 50.37 22.54 -5.13
N ASN A 51 51.22 23.57 -5.00
CA ASN A 51 52.51 23.47 -4.34
C ASN A 51 53.38 22.28 -4.86
N GLU A 52 53.51 22.16 -6.18
CA GLU A 52 54.31 21.15 -6.89
C GLU A 52 53.84 19.69 -6.77
N ALA A 53 52.70 19.43 -6.11
CA ALA A 53 52.14 18.10 -5.99
C ALA A 53 50.69 18.09 -6.49
N ASP A 54 50.17 16.88 -6.81
CA ASP A 54 48.80 16.70 -7.24
C ASP A 54 47.87 16.65 -6.00
N TYR A 55 46.81 17.44 -6.06
CA TYR A 55 45.76 17.53 -5.06
C TYR A 55 44.39 17.41 -5.71
N SER A 56 43.46 16.76 -5.06
CA SER A 56 42.05 16.97 -5.33
C SER A 56 41.58 18.26 -4.68
N TYR A 57 40.56 18.88 -5.24
CA TYR A 57 39.95 20.04 -4.64
C TYR A 57 38.43 19.98 -4.70
N PHE A 58 37.78 20.70 -3.80
CA PHE A 58 36.39 21.09 -3.91
C PHE A 58 36.26 22.59 -3.70
N GLU A 59 35.22 23.16 -4.23
CA GLU A 59 34.87 24.56 -4.02
C GLU A 59 33.74 24.63 -3.00
N TYR A 60 33.86 25.56 -2.08
CA TYR A 60 32.82 25.87 -1.11
C TYR A 60 32.61 27.39 -1.12
N TYR A 61 31.34 27.78 -1.15
CA TYR A 61 30.95 29.17 -0.94
C TYR A 61 29.74 29.16 0.00
N LYS A 62 29.81 29.94 1.06
CA LYS A 62 28.68 30.11 1.95
C LYS A 62 27.68 31.03 1.29
N LEU A 63 26.56 30.45 0.83
CA LEU A 63 25.45 31.20 0.27
C LEU A 63 24.36 31.42 1.30
N ASN A 64 23.55 32.46 1.07
CA ASN A 64 22.40 32.79 1.88
C ASN A 64 21.16 32.82 0.97
N ALA A 65 20.11 32.10 1.39
CA ALA A 65 18.86 32.06 0.66
C ALA A 65 17.68 31.96 1.61
N THR A 66 16.55 32.46 1.13
CA THR A 66 15.25 32.25 1.76
C THR A 66 14.47 31.24 0.93
N VAL A 67 13.96 30.19 1.55
CA VAL A 67 13.05 29.25 0.94
C VAL A 67 11.64 29.56 1.40
N THR A 68 10.71 29.64 0.48
CA THR A 68 9.27 29.74 0.73
C THR A 68 8.57 28.53 0.16
N ALA A 69 7.47 28.12 0.76
CA ALA A 69 6.68 26.99 0.26
C ALA A 69 5.18 27.30 0.35
N GLU A 70 4.42 26.69 -0.55
CA GLU A 70 2.97 26.80 -0.60
C GLU A 70 2.35 25.44 -0.99
N VAL A 71 1.13 25.20 -0.60
CA VAL A 71 0.30 24.08 -1.02
C VAL A 71 -0.76 24.55 -2.02
N MET A 72 -1.11 23.68 -2.97
CA MET A 72 -2.14 24.00 -3.95
C MET A 72 -3.52 24.09 -3.28
N ASN A 73 -3.84 23.19 -2.36
CA ASN A 73 -5.06 23.17 -1.58
C ASN A 73 -4.71 23.25 -0.09
N GLU A 74 -5.37 24.14 0.65
CA GLU A 74 -5.13 24.28 2.09
C GLU A 74 -5.53 23.04 2.90
N SER A 75 -6.48 22.26 2.36
CA SER A 75 -6.92 20.99 2.95
C SER A 75 -7.15 19.91 1.88
N PHE A 76 -6.97 18.65 2.27
CA PHE A 76 -7.29 17.48 1.44
C PHE A 76 -7.53 16.25 2.35
N ASN A 77 -8.11 15.19 1.81
CA ASN A 77 -8.31 13.92 2.48
C ASN A 77 -7.41 12.81 1.87
N TYR A 78 -7.40 11.62 2.45
CA TYR A 78 -6.52 10.51 2.01
C TYR A 78 -6.81 10.00 0.58
N ASN A 79 -7.98 10.29 0.01
CA ASN A 79 -8.32 9.95 -1.38
C ASN A 79 -7.91 11.03 -2.40
N GLU A 80 -7.34 12.12 -1.93
CA GLU A 80 -6.94 13.23 -2.76
C GLU A 80 -5.43 13.38 -2.76
N ASN A 81 -4.91 13.89 -3.86
CA ASN A 81 -3.52 14.33 -3.93
C ASN A 81 -3.45 15.85 -3.78
N ASN A 82 -2.38 16.31 -3.17
CA ASN A 82 -2.08 17.73 -3.10
C ASN A 82 -0.69 18.01 -3.67
N VAL A 83 -0.42 19.24 -4.04
CA VAL A 83 0.88 19.64 -4.59
C VAL A 83 1.50 20.67 -3.66
N VAL A 84 2.73 20.41 -3.26
CA VAL A 84 3.60 21.36 -2.56
C VAL A 84 4.58 21.93 -3.56
N LYS A 85 4.71 23.27 -3.55
CA LYS A 85 5.72 24.00 -4.33
C LYS A 85 6.64 24.73 -3.38
N PHE A 86 7.90 24.87 -3.77
CA PHE A 86 8.82 25.74 -3.07
C PHE A 86 9.50 26.72 -4.03
N ASN A 87 10.01 27.80 -3.50
CA ASN A 87 10.80 28.77 -4.24
C ASN A 87 12.03 29.17 -3.41
N VAL A 88 13.17 29.32 -4.06
CA VAL A 88 14.43 29.72 -3.45
C VAL A 88 14.79 31.12 -3.93
N LYS A 89 14.93 32.05 -3.01
CA LYS A 89 15.40 33.40 -3.31
C LYS A 89 16.78 33.60 -2.67
N GLN A 90 17.82 33.66 -3.51
CA GLN A 90 19.19 33.95 -3.08
C GLN A 90 19.32 35.38 -2.58
N ALA A 91 20.20 35.62 -1.62
CA ALA A 91 20.54 36.96 -1.15
C ALA A 91 21.36 37.72 -2.20
N ASP A 92 21.05 39.00 -2.38
CA ASP A 92 21.75 39.88 -3.34
C ASP A 92 23.22 40.13 -2.99
N THR A 93 23.64 39.79 -1.77
CA THR A 93 25.02 39.94 -1.27
C THR A 93 25.95 38.83 -1.69
N ASP A 94 25.43 37.70 -2.17
CA ASP A 94 26.23 36.54 -2.53
C ASP A 94 26.93 36.76 -3.87
N THR A 95 28.21 36.36 -3.95
CA THR A 95 29.04 36.53 -5.13
C THR A 95 28.95 35.37 -6.11
N GLN A 96 28.47 34.23 -5.68
CA GLN A 96 28.29 33.03 -6.50
C GLN A 96 26.81 32.78 -6.69
N LYS A 97 26.45 32.27 -7.88
CA LYS A 97 25.05 31.88 -8.16
C LYS A 97 24.69 30.61 -7.40
N LEU A 98 23.52 30.61 -6.78
CA LEU A 98 22.94 29.43 -6.16
C LEU A 98 22.30 28.53 -7.23
N GLU A 99 22.64 27.25 -7.17
CA GLU A 99 21.98 26.19 -7.93
C GLU A 99 21.49 25.13 -6.94
N VAL A 100 20.22 24.71 -7.07
CA VAL A 100 19.65 23.68 -6.21
C VAL A 100 20.18 22.32 -6.63
N ALA A 101 20.98 21.67 -5.80
CA ALA A 101 21.50 20.33 -6.02
C ALA A 101 20.52 19.24 -5.62
N SER A 102 19.77 19.44 -4.53
CA SER A 102 18.73 18.53 -4.08
C SER A 102 17.68 19.27 -3.22
N ALA A 103 16.48 18.71 -3.19
CA ALA A 103 15.43 19.13 -2.27
C ALA A 103 14.66 17.92 -1.77
N SER A 104 14.15 18.00 -0.54
CA SER A 104 13.31 16.98 0.06
C SER A 104 12.25 17.58 0.97
N ILE A 105 11.16 16.84 1.16
CA ILE A 105 10.08 17.15 2.10
C ILE A 105 9.87 15.97 3.05
N ASP A 106 9.66 16.27 4.32
CA ASP A 106 9.25 15.28 5.32
C ASP A 106 7.72 15.15 5.31
N VAL A 107 7.22 14.02 4.82
CA VAL A 107 5.80 13.67 4.81
C VAL A 107 5.47 12.50 5.74
N SER A 108 6.33 12.24 6.74
CA SER A 108 6.12 11.16 7.71
C SER A 108 4.83 11.36 8.53
N SER A 109 4.43 12.61 8.79
CA SER A 109 3.16 12.95 9.44
C SER A 109 1.92 12.65 8.59
N LEU A 110 2.10 12.34 7.30
CA LEU A 110 1.08 11.89 6.36
C LEU A 110 1.14 10.37 6.09
N GLY A 111 2.03 9.64 6.80
CA GLY A 111 2.28 8.21 6.58
C GLY A 111 3.33 7.89 5.52
N GLY A 112 4.02 8.91 4.98
CA GLY A 112 5.05 8.75 3.96
C GLY A 112 6.49 8.81 4.50
N SER A 113 7.46 9.13 3.62
CA SER A 113 8.89 9.21 3.95
C SER A 113 9.24 10.51 4.68
N SER A 114 10.21 10.47 5.60
CA SER A 114 10.82 11.65 6.19
C SER A 114 11.78 12.40 5.25
N GLU A 115 12.15 11.80 4.12
CA GLU A 115 13.05 12.38 3.10
C GLU A 115 12.51 12.10 1.69
N MET A 116 11.27 12.50 1.42
CA MET A 116 10.70 12.38 0.08
C MET A 116 11.38 13.38 -0.86
N PRO A 117 12.01 12.92 -1.96
CA PRO A 117 12.73 13.82 -2.86
C PRO A 117 11.77 14.74 -3.64
N ILE A 118 12.22 15.96 -3.87
CA ILE A 118 11.58 16.91 -4.78
C ILE A 118 12.54 17.16 -5.93
N GLU A 119 12.08 17.02 -7.18
CA GLU A 119 12.87 17.33 -8.37
C GLU A 119 13.24 18.83 -8.39
N PRO A 120 14.53 19.18 -8.33
CA PRO A 120 14.97 20.58 -8.22
C PRO A 120 14.49 21.48 -9.36
N GLU A 121 14.37 20.93 -10.56
CA GLU A 121 13.94 21.66 -11.76
C GLU A 121 12.44 21.99 -11.73
N LEU A 122 11.63 21.10 -11.15
CA LEU A 122 10.18 21.30 -11.03
C LEU A 122 9.81 22.18 -9.84
N GLN A 123 10.62 22.15 -8.80
CA GLN A 123 10.36 22.82 -7.50
C GLN A 123 8.97 22.51 -6.94
N ALA A 124 8.45 21.32 -7.25
CA ALA A 124 7.14 20.87 -6.87
C ALA A 124 7.12 19.35 -6.67
N VAL A 125 6.26 18.90 -5.77
CA VAL A 125 6.02 17.48 -5.51
C VAL A 125 4.55 17.22 -5.18
N THR A 126 4.05 16.10 -5.63
CA THR A 126 2.72 15.60 -5.23
C THR A 126 2.84 14.85 -3.93
N ILE A 127 1.99 15.20 -2.97
CA ILE A 127 1.86 14.53 -1.67
C ILE A 127 0.49 13.89 -1.55
N SER A 128 0.41 12.82 -0.77
CA SER A 128 -0.82 12.14 -0.38
C SER A 128 -0.78 11.81 1.11
N ALA A 129 -1.95 11.64 1.71
CA ALA A 129 -2.10 11.11 3.06
C ALA A 129 -2.50 9.64 3.00
N THR A 130 -2.21 8.86 4.05
CA THR A 130 -2.75 7.50 4.21
C THR A 130 -4.07 7.54 4.98
N VAL A 131 -4.87 6.49 4.88
CA VAL A 131 -6.15 6.34 5.61
C VAL A 131 -5.96 6.47 7.13
N ASP A 132 -4.80 6.06 7.65
CA ASP A 132 -4.45 6.14 9.08
C ASP A 132 -3.96 7.53 9.51
N THR A 133 -3.83 8.48 8.58
CA THR A 133 -3.37 9.82 8.90
C THR A 133 -4.39 10.54 9.78
N THR A 134 -3.97 10.95 10.97
CA THR A 134 -4.86 11.68 11.90
C THR A 134 -5.27 13.03 11.33
N LEU A 135 -6.53 13.40 11.54
CA LEU A 135 -7.09 14.68 11.09
C LEU A 135 -6.39 15.89 11.72
N GLY A 136 -6.53 17.03 11.07
CA GLY A 136 -6.00 18.30 11.54
C GLY A 136 -4.77 18.80 10.77
N THR A 137 -4.17 19.89 11.23
CA THR A 137 -3.03 20.51 10.56
C THR A 137 -1.76 19.70 10.75
N LYS A 138 -1.02 19.51 9.66
CA LYS A 138 0.31 18.88 9.60
C LYS A 138 1.30 19.91 9.07
N THR A 139 2.40 20.07 9.79
CA THR A 139 3.52 20.90 9.35
C THR A 139 4.54 20.00 8.65
N LEU A 140 4.87 20.32 7.41
CA LEU A 140 5.76 19.53 6.56
C LEU A 140 7.08 20.29 6.37
N PRO A 141 8.19 19.81 6.94
CA PRO A 141 9.51 20.40 6.75
C PRO A 141 10.03 20.17 5.32
N ILE A 142 10.63 21.21 4.74
CA ILE A 142 11.30 21.16 3.43
C ILE A 142 12.75 21.55 3.62
N THR A 143 13.66 20.76 3.07
CA THR A 143 15.10 21.04 3.05
C THR A 143 15.57 21.16 1.61
N VAL A 144 16.23 22.26 1.30
CA VAL A 144 16.88 22.52 0.01
C VAL A 144 18.38 22.59 0.22
N THR A 145 19.14 21.89 -0.60
CA THR A 145 20.61 21.88 -0.55
C THR A 145 21.16 22.42 -1.87
N ASP A 146 22.09 23.37 -1.79
CA ASP A 146 22.74 23.91 -2.97
C ASP A 146 23.94 23.06 -3.44
N GLN A 147 24.57 23.46 -4.54
CA GLN A 147 25.74 22.80 -5.13
C GLN A 147 26.97 22.79 -4.22
N TYR A 148 27.02 23.63 -3.19
CA TYR A 148 28.12 23.71 -2.22
C TYR A 148 27.79 22.99 -0.89
N GLY A 149 26.59 22.43 -0.76
CA GLY A 149 26.14 21.71 0.43
C GLY A 149 25.52 22.61 1.51
N ASN A 150 25.27 23.90 1.24
CA ASN A 150 24.50 24.74 2.15
C ASN A 150 23.05 24.29 2.19
N LYS A 151 22.47 24.21 3.38
CA LYS A 151 21.09 23.77 3.61
C LYS A 151 20.20 24.94 3.98
N PHE A 152 19.07 25.06 3.32
CA PHE A 152 18.03 26.03 3.57
C PHE A 152 16.74 25.30 3.89
N THR A 153 16.05 25.70 4.96
CA THR A 153 14.87 25.00 5.43
C THR A 153 13.67 25.92 5.48
N THR A 154 12.50 25.38 5.25
CA THR A 154 11.21 26.02 5.47
C THR A 154 10.19 24.98 5.90
N THR A 155 8.99 25.39 6.21
CA THR A 155 7.86 24.50 6.48
C THR A 155 6.63 24.97 5.71
N VAL A 156 5.73 24.04 5.46
CA VAL A 156 4.40 24.35 4.93
C VAL A 156 3.35 23.59 5.72
N ASP A 157 2.24 24.25 6.03
CA ASP A 157 1.13 23.62 6.73
C ASP A 157 0.08 23.14 5.72
N VAL A 158 -0.50 21.97 6.00
CA VAL A 158 -1.63 21.41 5.27
C VAL A 158 -2.62 20.81 6.26
N LYS A 159 -3.92 20.93 5.98
CA LYS A 159 -4.95 20.40 6.86
C LYS A 159 -5.52 19.09 6.29
N ILE A 160 -5.45 18.02 7.07
CA ILE A 160 -6.11 16.76 6.75
C ILE A 160 -7.54 16.82 7.28
N VAL A 161 -8.49 16.55 6.40
CA VAL A 161 -9.92 16.57 6.69
C VAL A 161 -10.53 15.19 6.43
N ASP A 162 -11.71 14.93 7.01
CA ASP A 162 -12.47 13.73 6.71
C ASP A 162 -12.89 13.71 5.23
N ARG A 163 -12.94 12.49 4.70
CA ARG A 163 -13.58 12.27 3.40
C ARG A 163 -15.08 12.50 3.52
N VAL A 164 -15.60 13.37 2.69
CA VAL A 164 -17.04 13.58 2.57
C VAL A 164 -17.60 12.63 1.54
N LYS A 165 -18.42 11.67 1.96
CA LYS A 165 -19.12 10.76 1.04
C LYS A 165 -20.22 11.54 0.29
N GLU A 166 -20.21 11.48 -1.02
CA GLU A 166 -21.23 12.12 -1.87
C GLU A 166 -22.62 11.50 -1.67
N ASN A 167 -22.63 10.17 -1.49
CA ASN A 167 -23.85 9.40 -1.24
C ASN A 167 -23.50 8.01 -0.66
N LYS A 168 -24.50 7.21 -0.30
CA LYS A 168 -24.32 5.85 0.25
C LYS A 168 -23.63 4.85 -0.69
N ASN A 169 -23.56 5.15 -1.98
CA ASN A 169 -22.90 4.29 -2.98
C ASN A 169 -21.45 4.73 -3.25
N ASP A 170 -21.02 5.84 -2.67
CA ASP A 170 -19.65 6.30 -2.67
C ASP A 170 -18.83 5.41 -1.73
N PHE A 171 -18.20 4.38 -2.32
CA PHE A 171 -17.51 3.30 -1.64
C PHE A 171 -16.01 3.38 -1.89
N ASP A 172 -15.26 3.23 -0.80
CA ASP A 172 -13.81 3.13 -0.82
C ASP A 172 -13.38 1.82 -0.15
N TRP A 173 -12.44 1.11 -0.79
CA TRP A 173 -11.89 -0.13 -0.23
C TRP A 173 -11.14 0.08 1.09
N ASP A 174 -10.53 1.24 1.28
CA ASP A 174 -9.84 1.61 2.53
C ASP A 174 -10.80 1.77 3.71
N GLU A 175 -12.10 1.97 3.44
CA GLU A 175 -13.17 2.00 4.45
C GLU A 175 -13.93 0.67 4.56
N SER A 176 -13.46 -0.37 3.88
CA SER A 176 -14.17 -1.64 3.80
C SER A 176 -14.09 -2.44 5.10
N VAL A 177 -15.24 -2.76 5.66
CA VAL A 177 -15.41 -3.76 6.73
C VAL A 177 -15.93 -5.03 6.08
N VAL A 178 -15.01 -5.97 5.81
CA VAL A 178 -15.31 -7.21 5.10
C VAL A 178 -15.77 -8.30 6.08
N TYR A 179 -16.94 -8.88 5.82
CA TYR A 179 -17.39 -10.08 6.49
C TYR A 179 -17.31 -11.28 5.54
N PHE A 180 -16.32 -12.15 5.76
CA PHE A 180 -16.22 -13.42 5.03
C PHE A 180 -17.15 -14.46 5.65
N MET A 181 -17.93 -15.15 4.82
CA MET A 181 -18.79 -16.24 5.26
C MET A 181 -18.67 -17.46 4.36
N VAL A 182 -18.69 -18.63 4.97
CA VAL A 182 -19.06 -19.87 4.30
C VAL A 182 -20.57 -19.85 4.16
N THR A 183 -21.10 -19.57 2.97
CA THR A 183 -22.53 -19.29 2.74
C THR A 183 -23.43 -20.37 3.32
N ASP A 184 -23.11 -21.65 3.08
CA ASP A 184 -23.83 -22.81 3.62
C ASP A 184 -23.95 -22.83 5.16
N ARG A 185 -23.02 -22.20 5.88
CA ARG A 185 -22.94 -22.18 7.36
C ARG A 185 -23.55 -20.94 7.99
N PHE A 186 -24.04 -20.00 7.17
CA PHE A 186 -24.44 -18.71 7.70
C PHE A 186 -25.90 -18.69 8.20
N PHE A 187 -26.86 -18.91 7.34
CA PHE A 187 -28.27 -18.97 7.69
C PHE A 187 -29.08 -19.62 6.57
N ASP A 188 -29.91 -20.60 6.91
CA ASP A 188 -30.88 -21.25 6.03
C ASP A 188 -32.12 -20.36 5.90
N GLY A 189 -32.35 -19.83 4.71
CA GLY A 189 -33.50 -18.98 4.38
C GLY A 189 -34.55 -19.67 3.53
N ASN A 190 -34.20 -20.80 2.90
CA ASN A 190 -35.09 -21.55 2.02
C ASN A 190 -34.84 -23.07 2.14
N GLU A 191 -35.48 -23.71 3.09
CA GLU A 191 -35.33 -25.15 3.35
C GLU A 191 -35.60 -26.06 2.14
N SER A 192 -36.30 -25.56 1.10
CA SER A 192 -36.65 -26.35 -0.07
C SER A 192 -35.46 -26.67 -0.99
N ASN A 193 -34.35 -25.94 -0.88
CA ASN A 193 -33.13 -26.14 -1.68
C ASN A 193 -32.08 -27.01 -0.97
N ASN A 194 -32.23 -27.33 0.31
CA ASN A 194 -31.24 -28.01 1.14
C ASN A 194 -30.74 -29.36 0.58
N THR A 195 -31.60 -30.09 -0.09
CA THR A 195 -31.29 -31.41 -0.69
C THR A 195 -31.05 -31.35 -2.21
N ALA A 196 -30.88 -30.17 -2.78
CA ALA A 196 -30.79 -30.01 -4.25
C ALA A 196 -29.53 -30.67 -4.87
N SER A 197 -28.47 -30.90 -4.09
CA SER A 197 -27.28 -31.65 -4.51
C SER A 197 -27.35 -33.16 -4.21
N GLY A 198 -28.43 -33.62 -3.57
CA GLY A 198 -28.66 -35.02 -3.17
C GLY A 198 -29.10 -35.09 -1.71
N ALA A 199 -30.06 -35.96 -1.38
CA ALA A 199 -30.57 -36.09 -0.01
C ALA A 199 -29.51 -36.56 1.01
N ASP A 200 -28.50 -37.29 0.52
CA ASP A 200 -27.37 -37.78 1.31
C ASP A 200 -26.28 -36.71 1.60
N THR A 201 -26.39 -35.57 0.96
CA THR A 201 -25.43 -34.46 1.12
C THR A 201 -25.82 -33.45 2.19
N TYR A 202 -27.01 -33.53 2.76
CA TYR A 202 -27.55 -32.61 3.75
C TYR A 202 -27.77 -33.31 5.12
N GLY A 203 -27.43 -32.67 6.22
CA GLY A 203 -27.67 -33.19 7.57
C GLY A 203 -26.73 -32.61 8.62
N ASP A 204 -26.78 -33.18 9.83
CA ASP A 204 -26.06 -32.66 11.00
C ASP A 204 -24.55 -32.95 11.03
N ASN A 205 -24.03 -33.77 10.09
CA ASN A 205 -22.62 -34.04 10.02
C ASN A 205 -21.89 -32.79 9.47
N GLU A 206 -20.83 -32.36 10.15
CA GLU A 206 -20.06 -31.16 9.79
C GLU A 206 -19.49 -31.15 8.36
N GLY A 207 -19.33 -32.31 7.73
CA GLY A 207 -18.91 -32.46 6.33
C GLY A 207 -20.04 -32.33 5.31
N LEU A 208 -21.30 -32.22 5.72
CA LEU A 208 -22.46 -32.10 4.84
C LEU A 208 -22.92 -30.63 4.69
N TYR A 209 -23.86 -30.39 3.78
CA TYR A 209 -24.56 -29.11 3.67
C TYR A 209 -25.44 -28.89 4.90
N HIS A 210 -25.52 -27.64 5.38
CA HIS A 210 -26.36 -27.20 6.48
C HIS A 210 -27.44 -26.20 6.07
N GLY A 211 -27.55 -25.91 4.77
CA GLY A 211 -28.66 -25.18 4.19
C GLY A 211 -28.52 -23.67 4.08
N GLY A 212 -27.39 -23.07 4.51
CA GLY A 212 -27.17 -21.64 4.32
C GLY A 212 -27.17 -21.26 2.84
N ASP A 213 -27.90 -20.19 2.48
CA ASP A 213 -28.24 -19.87 1.09
C ASP A 213 -28.38 -18.36 0.84
N PHE A 214 -28.66 -17.93 -0.39
CA PHE A 214 -28.85 -16.55 -0.79
C PHE A 214 -30.06 -15.90 -0.09
N ALA A 215 -31.13 -16.64 0.13
CA ALA A 215 -32.30 -16.17 0.86
C ALA A 215 -31.95 -15.89 2.33
N GLY A 216 -31.14 -16.74 2.94
CA GLY A 216 -30.64 -16.59 4.28
C GLY A 216 -29.73 -15.38 4.45
N VAL A 217 -28.79 -15.17 3.53
CA VAL A 217 -27.95 -13.97 3.51
C VAL A 217 -28.82 -12.72 3.40
N THR A 218 -29.82 -12.73 2.49
CA THR A 218 -30.77 -11.63 2.30
C THR A 218 -31.54 -11.30 3.59
N ALA A 219 -32.02 -12.34 4.28
CA ALA A 219 -32.76 -12.19 5.54
C ALA A 219 -31.91 -11.61 6.69
N LYS A 220 -30.57 -11.71 6.60
CA LYS A 220 -29.63 -11.24 7.63
C LYS A 220 -28.86 -9.97 7.26
N LEU A 221 -29.20 -9.29 6.18
CA LEU A 221 -28.52 -8.06 5.77
C LEU A 221 -28.61 -6.94 6.80
N ASP A 222 -29.74 -6.80 7.51
CA ASP A 222 -29.88 -5.79 8.56
C ASP A 222 -28.96 -6.10 9.76
N TYR A 223 -28.84 -7.38 10.14
CA TYR A 223 -27.87 -7.81 11.17
C TYR A 223 -26.43 -7.46 10.77
N LEU A 224 -26.04 -7.72 9.53
CA LEU A 224 -24.70 -7.41 9.04
C LEU A 224 -24.47 -5.89 8.98
N GLN A 225 -25.49 -5.12 8.62
CA GLN A 225 -25.43 -3.66 8.63
C GLN A 225 -25.25 -3.10 10.03
N ASP A 226 -25.99 -3.61 11.01
CA ASP A 226 -25.91 -3.21 12.42
C ASP A 226 -24.53 -3.56 13.03
N LEU A 227 -23.87 -4.60 12.50
CA LEU A 227 -22.51 -4.97 12.86
C LEU A 227 -21.44 -4.04 12.23
N GLY A 228 -21.84 -3.13 11.32
CA GLY A 228 -20.95 -2.22 10.63
C GLY A 228 -20.32 -2.78 9.35
N VAL A 229 -20.79 -3.96 8.89
CA VAL A 229 -20.31 -4.58 7.65
C VAL A 229 -20.79 -3.78 6.44
N ASN A 230 -19.88 -3.47 5.51
CA ASN A 230 -20.21 -2.83 4.24
C ASN A 230 -19.73 -3.63 3.01
N THR A 231 -19.08 -4.77 3.23
CA THR A 231 -18.65 -5.70 2.20
C THR A 231 -18.86 -7.13 2.68
N ILE A 232 -19.66 -7.90 1.96
CA ILE A 232 -19.93 -9.29 2.25
C ILE A 232 -19.17 -10.15 1.25
N TRP A 233 -18.26 -11.00 1.74
CA TRP A 233 -17.50 -11.94 0.93
C TRP A 233 -18.06 -13.35 1.12
N ILE A 234 -18.69 -13.88 0.08
CA ILE A 234 -19.31 -15.21 0.08
C ILE A 234 -18.41 -16.25 -0.62
N THR A 235 -18.47 -17.49 -0.18
CA THR A 235 -17.82 -18.63 -0.86
C THR A 235 -18.31 -18.80 -2.29
N PRO A 236 -17.56 -19.56 -3.16
CA PRO A 236 -17.92 -19.72 -4.58
C PRO A 236 -19.34 -20.20 -4.79
N ILE A 237 -20.01 -19.62 -5.79
CA ILE A 237 -21.44 -19.77 -6.04
C ILE A 237 -21.78 -20.77 -7.16
N VAL A 238 -20.77 -21.29 -7.85
CA VAL A 238 -20.96 -22.18 -9.00
C VAL A 238 -21.35 -23.59 -8.60
N GLU A 239 -21.96 -24.34 -9.53
CA GLU A 239 -22.35 -25.74 -9.29
C GLU A 239 -21.12 -26.58 -8.94
N ASN A 240 -21.23 -27.32 -7.84
CA ASN A 240 -20.17 -28.17 -7.32
C ASN A 240 -20.42 -29.65 -7.63
N VAL A 241 -19.39 -30.47 -7.42
CA VAL A 241 -19.52 -31.94 -7.57
C VAL A 241 -20.62 -32.43 -6.65
N LYS A 242 -21.44 -33.36 -7.18
CA LYS A 242 -22.59 -33.94 -6.46
C LYS A 242 -22.15 -35.15 -5.63
N GLY A 243 -22.92 -35.39 -4.56
CA GLY A 243 -22.68 -36.51 -3.66
C GLY A 243 -21.60 -36.23 -2.64
N VAL A 244 -21.19 -37.26 -1.94
CA VAL A 244 -20.27 -37.22 -0.84
C VAL A 244 -18.92 -37.80 -1.21
N ALA A 245 -17.85 -37.03 -1.08
CA ALA A 245 -16.49 -37.53 -1.25
C ALA A 245 -16.04 -38.27 0.00
N VAL A 246 -15.50 -39.47 -0.20
CA VAL A 246 -14.89 -40.28 0.86
C VAL A 246 -13.40 -39.99 0.85
N THR A 247 -12.90 -39.27 1.84
CA THR A 247 -11.51 -38.79 1.88
C THR A 247 -10.50 -39.81 2.39
N ASP A 248 -10.96 -40.90 3.04
CA ASP A 248 -10.05 -41.97 3.50
C ASP A 248 -10.72 -43.36 3.42
N LYS A 249 -10.30 -44.19 2.44
CA LYS A 249 -10.81 -45.54 2.21
C LYS A 249 -10.14 -46.55 3.16
N GLY A 250 -10.29 -46.42 4.44
CA GLY A 250 -9.68 -47.37 5.37
C GLY A 250 -9.88 -47.13 6.85
N SER A 251 -10.52 -46.05 7.23
CA SER A 251 -10.88 -45.76 8.62
C SER A 251 -12.37 -45.89 8.85
N GLU A 252 -12.78 -46.38 10.01
CA GLU A 252 -14.19 -46.44 10.40
C GLU A 252 -14.78 -45.04 10.66
N ASP A 253 -13.93 -44.03 10.84
CA ASP A 253 -14.27 -42.61 10.97
C ASP A 253 -14.00 -41.84 9.66
N VAL A 254 -14.56 -42.26 8.55
CA VAL A 254 -14.40 -41.58 7.27
C VAL A 254 -15.20 -40.28 7.29
N PRO A 255 -14.59 -39.10 7.21
CA PRO A 255 -15.35 -37.86 7.11
C PRO A 255 -16.02 -37.84 5.74
N TYR A 256 -17.34 -37.91 5.76
CA TYR A 256 -18.16 -37.57 4.61
C TYR A 256 -17.98 -36.08 4.32
N ASN A 257 -17.67 -35.73 3.08
CA ASN A 257 -17.45 -34.35 2.72
C ASN A 257 -18.23 -34.04 1.43
N ALA A 258 -19.33 -33.34 1.59
CA ALA A 258 -20.03 -32.71 0.48
C ALA A 258 -19.32 -31.40 0.11
N ALA A 259 -19.52 -30.90 -1.10
CA ALA A 259 -18.86 -29.69 -1.58
C ALA A 259 -19.53 -28.39 -1.07
N TYR A 260 -20.03 -28.37 0.18
CA TYR A 260 -20.74 -27.25 0.79
C TYR A 260 -19.96 -25.92 0.80
N HIS A 261 -18.65 -26.02 0.80
CA HIS A 261 -17.74 -24.88 0.82
C HIS A 261 -17.60 -24.15 -0.51
N GLY A 262 -18.07 -24.75 -1.64
CA GLY A 262 -18.06 -24.11 -2.96
C GLY A 262 -16.75 -24.26 -3.77
N TYR A 263 -15.69 -24.89 -3.23
CA TYR A 263 -14.37 -24.95 -3.86
C TYR A 263 -14.16 -26.16 -4.79
N TRP A 264 -15.18 -26.99 -5.01
CA TRP A 264 -15.11 -28.16 -5.90
C TRP A 264 -16.07 -28.02 -7.08
N ALA A 265 -15.85 -26.97 -7.90
CA ALA A 265 -16.70 -26.67 -9.04
C ALA A 265 -16.76 -27.82 -10.05
N SER A 266 -17.96 -28.21 -10.47
CA SER A 266 -18.22 -29.13 -11.57
C SER A 266 -18.69 -28.40 -12.82
N ASP A 267 -19.38 -27.29 -12.70
CA ASP A 267 -19.84 -26.47 -13.82
C ASP A 267 -19.76 -24.97 -13.45
N PHE A 268 -18.80 -24.26 -14.04
CA PHE A 268 -18.59 -22.84 -13.83
C PHE A 268 -19.66 -21.92 -14.45
N THR A 269 -20.57 -22.51 -15.27
CA THR A 269 -21.61 -21.75 -15.98
C THR A 269 -22.97 -21.78 -15.28
N LYS A 270 -23.08 -22.52 -14.18
CA LYS A 270 -24.31 -22.70 -13.44
C LYS A 270 -24.14 -22.30 -11.97
N LEU A 271 -25.21 -21.81 -11.37
CA LEU A 271 -25.27 -21.62 -9.92
C LEU A 271 -25.43 -22.96 -9.19
N ASN A 272 -24.85 -23.03 -7.99
CA ASN A 272 -25.06 -24.15 -7.08
C ASN A 272 -26.54 -24.14 -6.60
N PRO A 273 -27.33 -25.18 -6.92
CA PRO A 273 -28.76 -25.18 -6.61
C PRO A 273 -29.06 -25.23 -5.09
N THR A 274 -28.10 -25.63 -4.25
CA THR A 274 -28.26 -25.56 -2.79
C THR A 274 -28.11 -24.14 -2.23
N LEU A 275 -27.52 -23.21 -3.00
CA LEU A 275 -27.44 -21.81 -2.61
C LEU A 275 -28.64 -20.99 -3.09
N GLY A 276 -29.45 -21.53 -4.00
CA GLY A 276 -30.66 -20.88 -4.50
C GLY A 276 -30.68 -20.64 -6.00
N THR A 277 -31.63 -19.82 -6.43
CA THR A 277 -31.87 -19.48 -7.83
C THR A 277 -31.13 -18.19 -8.24
N THR A 278 -31.08 -17.89 -9.54
CA THR A 278 -30.57 -16.63 -10.07
C THR A 278 -31.33 -15.44 -9.50
N GLU A 279 -32.65 -15.55 -9.40
CA GLU A 279 -33.53 -14.49 -8.86
C GLU A 279 -33.24 -14.21 -7.38
N GLU A 280 -32.97 -15.26 -6.58
CA GLU A 280 -32.58 -15.10 -5.16
C GLU A 280 -31.20 -14.45 -5.05
N PHE A 281 -30.24 -14.80 -5.91
CA PHE A 281 -28.93 -14.17 -5.96
C PHE A 281 -29.01 -12.69 -6.35
N GLU A 282 -29.75 -12.36 -7.40
CA GLU A 282 -30.00 -10.97 -7.83
C GLU A 282 -30.71 -10.15 -6.74
N THR A 283 -31.66 -10.77 -6.04
CA THR A 283 -32.35 -10.14 -4.90
C THR A 283 -31.38 -9.84 -3.78
N MET A 284 -30.53 -10.78 -3.41
CA MET A 284 -29.48 -10.58 -2.38
C MET A 284 -28.57 -9.39 -2.73
N ILE A 285 -28.08 -9.33 -3.98
CA ILE A 285 -27.23 -8.22 -4.46
C ILE A 285 -28.00 -6.89 -4.37
N SER A 286 -29.22 -6.86 -4.89
CA SER A 286 -30.06 -5.65 -4.91
C SER A 286 -30.34 -5.13 -3.49
N GLU A 287 -30.69 -6.01 -2.57
CA GLU A 287 -30.98 -5.65 -1.18
C GLU A 287 -29.72 -5.22 -0.42
N ALA A 288 -28.56 -5.85 -0.69
CA ALA A 288 -27.28 -5.41 -0.15
C ALA A 288 -26.91 -4.00 -0.66
N HIS A 289 -27.04 -3.75 -1.95
CA HIS A 289 -26.75 -2.44 -2.55
C HIS A 289 -27.67 -1.33 -2.03
N LYS A 290 -28.96 -1.62 -1.76
CA LYS A 290 -29.87 -0.65 -1.12
C LYS A 290 -29.38 -0.20 0.27
N ARG A 291 -28.62 -1.03 0.95
CA ARG A 291 -28.00 -0.78 2.26
C ARG A 291 -26.60 -0.19 2.18
N GLY A 292 -26.08 0.04 0.95
CA GLY A 292 -24.72 0.51 0.73
C GLY A 292 -23.64 -0.57 0.90
N MET A 293 -24.02 -1.85 0.96
CA MET A 293 -23.11 -2.98 1.06
C MET A 293 -22.68 -3.47 -0.33
N ARG A 294 -21.48 -4.02 -0.42
CA ARG A 294 -20.94 -4.71 -1.60
C ARG A 294 -20.97 -6.21 -1.40
N ILE A 295 -21.19 -6.95 -2.49
CA ILE A 295 -21.05 -8.41 -2.51
C ILE A 295 -19.75 -8.74 -3.26
N MET A 296 -18.86 -9.47 -2.59
CA MET A 296 -17.65 -10.04 -3.14
C MET A 296 -17.86 -11.55 -3.27
N VAL A 297 -17.78 -12.04 -4.51
CA VAL A 297 -17.93 -13.47 -4.78
C VAL A 297 -16.55 -14.09 -4.91
N ASP A 298 -16.29 -15.14 -4.13
CA ASP A 298 -15.06 -15.93 -4.27
C ASP A 298 -15.10 -16.76 -5.55
N ILE A 299 -13.96 -16.91 -6.20
CA ILE A 299 -13.82 -17.70 -7.43
C ILE A 299 -12.58 -18.60 -7.37
N VAL A 300 -12.70 -19.81 -7.90
CA VAL A 300 -11.59 -20.76 -8.06
C VAL A 300 -11.13 -20.75 -9.49
N VAL A 301 -9.91 -20.25 -9.73
CA VAL A 301 -9.28 -20.21 -11.06
C VAL A 301 -8.15 -21.24 -11.24
N ASN A 302 -7.82 -21.99 -10.17
CA ASN A 302 -6.69 -22.92 -10.12
C ASN A 302 -7.06 -24.37 -10.47
N HIS A 303 -8.27 -24.82 -10.13
CA HIS A 303 -8.71 -26.21 -10.29
C HIS A 303 -10.23 -26.30 -10.44
N ALA A 304 -10.71 -27.46 -10.92
CA ALA A 304 -12.08 -27.91 -10.80
C ALA A 304 -12.22 -28.92 -9.66
N GLY A 305 -13.44 -29.31 -9.33
CA GLY A 305 -13.71 -30.32 -8.30
C GLY A 305 -13.15 -31.68 -8.70
N TYR A 306 -12.69 -32.43 -7.71
CA TYR A 306 -12.28 -33.82 -7.91
C TYR A 306 -13.52 -34.70 -7.94
N GLY A 307 -13.88 -35.18 -9.16
CA GLY A 307 -14.97 -36.11 -9.35
C GLY A 307 -14.51 -37.57 -9.43
N THR A 308 -15.45 -38.51 -9.42
CA THR A 308 -15.21 -39.88 -9.86
C THR A 308 -15.08 -39.92 -11.38
N GLU A 309 -14.53 -41.03 -11.97
CA GLU A 309 -14.46 -41.21 -13.43
C GLU A 309 -15.82 -40.99 -14.13
N SER A 310 -16.94 -41.39 -13.49
CA SER A 310 -18.28 -41.13 -14.00
C SER A 310 -18.66 -39.66 -14.02
N THR A 311 -18.22 -38.88 -13.06
CA THR A 311 -18.45 -37.43 -12.98
C THR A 311 -17.68 -36.67 -14.08
N PHE A 312 -16.47 -37.13 -14.40
CA PHE A 312 -15.69 -36.57 -15.51
C PHE A 312 -16.24 -36.94 -16.90
N ALA A 313 -16.87 -38.10 -17.03
CA ALA A 313 -17.48 -38.52 -18.31
C ALA A 313 -18.67 -37.63 -18.68
N ASP A 314 -19.39 -37.09 -17.71
CA ASP A 314 -20.52 -36.17 -17.92
C ASP A 314 -20.09 -34.71 -18.15
N MET A 315 -18.86 -34.36 -17.80
CA MET A 315 -18.26 -33.04 -18.04
C MET A 315 -17.56 -32.93 -19.40
#